data_d4b4ee65e974e473dab23934f9211ce1
#
_entry.id   d4b4ee65e974e473dab23934f9211ce1
#
_cell.length_a   1.000
_cell.length_b   1.000
_cell.length_c   1.000
_cell.angle_alpha   90.00
_cell.angle_beta   90.00
_cell.angle_gamma   90.00
#
_symmetry.space_group_name_H-M   'P 1'
#
loop_
_entity.id
_entity.type
_entity.pdbx_description
1 polymer ?
#
loop_
_entity_poly.entity_id
_entity_poly.type
_entity_poly.pdbx_seq_one_letter_code
_entity_poly.pdbx_strand_id
1 'polypeptide(L)'
;MTWKEKWLQYGFDSFQKKKGIDVTNRKPVQKKPQAVKVTAPARIDLSGGWSDTPPICYDRGGTVMVAGVTLEGVQPIEAIVSRRAASGVLVRSKDLKKRRVLKTDAEIADHSDPHDWCALVKAALTVTGYKVKDGGLEIALSSGLPKGSGMGTSSILGACTVAALDNIAGRKFDVHRVMELTLRLEQEMNTGGGWEDQMGALVPGLKILRTKAGKRQRPEWDVVADVKPFAALLKERGLLYFTGEKRMARNVLRGVISNYKADGEEGKERVAALRDGAERCFAAIKFGDWERFAACVNEYWMLKKAMDPGSTNERIEYIIARMSPWTSAVSIAGAGGGGFMFILAKSAEAKKKIVASLNRRPPVKWAKFYDFDVDEKGLTFHV
;
A
#
# COMPACT_ATOMS: atom_id res chain seq x y z
N MET A 1 -16.31 -19.72 14.52
CA MET A 1 -14.88 -19.44 14.52
C MET A 1 -14.62 -18.11 13.85
N THR A 2 -14.23 -17.09 14.60
CA THR A 2 -13.97 -15.74 14.08
C THR A 2 -12.72 -15.74 13.21
N TRP A 3 -12.55 -14.75 12.36
CA TRP A 3 -11.33 -14.55 11.56
C TRP A 3 -10.07 -14.53 12.44
N LYS A 4 -10.17 -13.96 13.63
CA LYS A 4 -9.13 -13.88 14.64
C LYS A 4 -8.71 -15.29 15.15
N GLU A 5 -9.65 -16.19 15.37
CA GLU A 5 -9.40 -17.58 15.80
C GLU A 5 -8.74 -18.42 14.71
N LYS A 6 -9.13 -18.22 13.44
CA LYS A 6 -8.49 -18.90 12.30
C LYS A 6 -7.04 -18.46 12.08
N TRP A 7 -6.72 -17.19 12.34
CA TRP A 7 -5.36 -16.66 12.23
C TRP A 7 -4.45 -17.10 13.38
N LEU A 8 -4.95 -17.17 14.62
CA LEU A 8 -4.23 -17.68 15.78
C LEU A 8 -3.90 -19.17 15.60
N GLN A 9 -4.81 -19.95 15.02
CA GLN A 9 -4.59 -21.37 14.68
C GLN A 9 -3.50 -21.58 13.62
N TYR A 10 -3.17 -20.58 12.82
CA TYR A 10 -2.13 -20.62 11.78
C TYR A 10 -0.73 -20.19 12.25
N GLY A 11 -0.50 -20.07 13.55
CA GLY A 11 0.86 -20.23 14.09
C GLY A 11 1.69 -18.96 14.28
N PHE A 12 1.10 -17.82 14.67
CA PHE A 12 1.86 -16.68 15.15
C PHE A 12 2.39 -16.81 16.60
N ASP A 13 1.84 -17.72 17.40
CA ASP A 13 2.26 -17.96 18.80
C ASP A 13 3.63 -18.62 18.97
N SER A 14 4.24 -19.13 17.88
CA SER A 14 5.58 -19.74 17.99
C SER A 14 6.74 -18.74 18.02
N PHE A 15 6.47 -17.44 17.85
CA PHE A 15 7.51 -16.41 17.75
C PHE A 15 8.03 -15.90 19.09
N GLN A 16 7.30 -16.11 20.20
CA GLN A 16 7.70 -15.61 21.52
C GLN A 16 8.60 -16.56 22.32
N LYS A 17 8.87 -17.78 21.87
CA LYS A 17 9.55 -18.82 22.70
C LYS A 17 10.88 -19.35 22.19
N LYS A 18 11.64 -18.67 21.33
CA LYS A 18 13.04 -19.11 21.09
C LYS A 18 14.00 -17.96 20.85
N LYS A 19 14.93 -17.84 21.77
CA LYS A 19 16.22 -17.14 21.88
C LYS A 19 16.18 -15.80 22.60
N GLY A 20 16.70 -15.86 23.84
CA GLY A 20 17.20 -14.71 24.57
C GLY A 20 18.23 -13.98 23.72
N ILE A 21 17.92 -12.75 23.38
CA ILE A 21 18.86 -11.81 22.78
C ILE A 21 19.63 -11.22 23.94
N ASP A 22 20.92 -11.47 23.96
CA ASP A 22 21.87 -10.87 24.89
C ASP A 22 21.82 -9.34 24.81
N VAL A 23 21.35 -8.69 25.88
CA VAL A 23 21.07 -7.25 25.95
C VAL A 23 22.28 -6.46 26.48
N THR A 24 23.47 -7.04 26.50
CA THR A 24 24.64 -6.44 27.19
C THR A 24 25.53 -5.56 26.31
N ASN A 25 25.19 -5.31 25.06
CA ASN A 25 25.96 -4.40 24.22
C ASN A 25 25.35 -2.99 24.20
N ARG A 26 25.56 -2.23 25.28
CA ARG A 26 25.18 -0.81 25.42
C ARG A 26 26.04 0.05 24.49
N LYS A 27 25.59 0.26 23.24
CA LYS A 27 26.08 1.39 22.42
C LYS A 27 25.54 2.70 23.01
N PRO A 28 26.27 3.83 22.85
CA PRO A 28 25.89 5.10 23.47
C PRO A 28 24.46 5.48 23.14
N VAL A 29 23.70 5.88 24.17
CA VAL A 29 22.29 6.27 24.06
C VAL A 29 22.20 7.51 23.19
N GLN A 30 21.83 7.37 21.94
CA GLN A 30 21.44 8.50 21.11
C GLN A 30 20.29 9.23 21.81
N LYS A 31 20.40 10.55 22.00
CA LYS A 31 19.36 11.37 22.61
C LYS A 31 18.06 11.15 21.84
N LYS A 32 17.04 10.60 22.49
CA LYS A 32 15.76 10.30 21.85
C LYS A 32 15.16 11.56 21.23
N PRO A 33 14.72 11.58 19.98
CA PRO A 33 14.20 12.77 19.34
C PRO A 33 12.93 13.29 20.05
N GLN A 34 12.71 14.61 20.01
CA GLN A 34 11.51 15.23 20.57
C GLN A 34 10.32 15.10 19.59
N ALA A 35 10.58 15.12 18.30
CA ALA A 35 9.60 14.94 17.26
C ALA A 35 10.21 14.18 16.08
N VAL A 36 9.40 13.41 15.40
CA VAL A 36 9.75 12.64 14.19
C VAL A 36 8.64 12.86 13.18
N LYS A 37 8.99 13.38 12.02
CA LYS A 37 8.11 13.45 10.87
C LYS A 37 8.55 12.39 9.86
N VAL A 38 7.59 11.60 9.38
CA VAL A 38 7.79 10.58 8.35
C VAL A 38 6.86 10.86 7.20
N THR A 39 7.39 10.87 5.98
CA THR A 39 6.61 10.94 4.75
C THR A 39 6.85 9.71 3.90
N ALA A 40 5.89 9.37 3.06
CA ALA A 40 6.00 8.27 2.13
C ALA A 40 5.26 8.55 0.81
N PRO A 41 5.74 7.96 -0.31
CA PRO A 41 5.01 7.98 -1.57
C PRO A 41 3.72 7.17 -1.46
N ALA A 42 2.82 7.40 -2.41
CA ALA A 42 1.80 6.43 -2.75
C ALA A 42 2.40 5.30 -3.58
N ARG A 43 1.62 4.24 -3.87
CA ARG A 43 2.09 3.15 -4.72
C ARG A 43 1.11 2.84 -5.84
N ILE A 44 1.64 2.44 -6.98
CA ILE A 44 0.88 1.86 -8.10
C ILE A 44 1.39 0.45 -8.34
N ASP A 45 0.50 -0.54 -8.26
CA ASP A 45 0.75 -1.92 -8.62
C ASP A 45 0.65 -2.06 -10.15
N LEU A 46 1.77 -2.37 -10.79
CA LEU A 46 1.87 -2.47 -12.25
C LEU A 46 1.62 -3.89 -12.73
N SER A 47 1.91 -4.90 -11.90
CA SER A 47 1.63 -6.31 -12.16
C SER A 47 1.82 -7.15 -10.90
N GLY A 48 1.14 -8.30 -10.80
CA GLY A 48 1.38 -9.32 -9.78
C GLY A 48 0.63 -9.15 -8.45
N GLY A 49 -0.07 -8.06 -8.22
CA GLY A 49 -0.89 -7.86 -7.02
C GLY A 49 -1.90 -9.00 -6.82
N TRP A 50 -2.35 -9.22 -5.60
CA TRP A 50 -3.05 -10.38 -5.06
C TRP A 50 -2.15 -11.59 -4.78
N SER A 51 -1.04 -11.79 -5.51
CA SER A 51 -0.10 -12.90 -5.22
C SER A 51 0.57 -12.75 -3.85
N ASP A 52 0.67 -11.53 -3.32
CA ASP A 52 1.24 -11.16 -2.02
C ASP A 52 0.27 -11.31 -0.84
N THR A 53 -1.00 -11.59 -1.13
CA THR A 53 -2.07 -11.58 -0.14
C THR A 53 -2.17 -12.91 0.61
N PRO A 54 -2.18 -12.94 1.96
CA PRO A 54 -2.48 -14.15 2.71
C PRO A 54 -3.93 -14.65 2.49
N PRO A 55 -4.17 -15.96 2.35
CA PRO A 55 -3.22 -17.06 2.42
C PRO A 55 -2.51 -17.40 1.10
N ILE A 56 -2.82 -16.72 -0.01
CA ILE A 56 -2.30 -17.00 -1.35
C ILE A 56 -0.76 -17.04 -1.35
N CYS A 57 -0.13 -16.01 -0.78
CA CYS A 57 1.34 -15.95 -0.69
C CYS A 57 1.94 -17.04 0.21
N TYR A 58 1.17 -17.64 1.12
CA TYR A 58 1.66 -18.75 1.93
C TYR A 58 1.78 -20.04 1.13
N ASP A 59 0.89 -20.22 0.17
CA ASP A 59 0.86 -21.42 -0.66
C ASP A 59 1.89 -21.36 -1.79
N ARG A 60 2.12 -20.19 -2.38
CA ARG A 60 2.87 -20.03 -3.63
C ARG A 60 4.00 -19.00 -3.57
N GLY A 61 4.10 -18.21 -2.48
CA GLY A 61 4.88 -16.98 -2.46
C GLY A 61 4.21 -15.88 -3.29
N GLY A 62 4.68 -14.65 -3.16
CA GLY A 62 4.19 -13.50 -3.90
C GLY A 62 5.27 -12.90 -4.80
N THR A 63 4.85 -12.35 -5.93
CA THR A 63 5.73 -11.55 -6.81
C THR A 63 4.92 -10.36 -7.33
N VAL A 64 5.34 -9.13 -7.00
CA VAL A 64 4.63 -7.91 -7.38
C VAL A 64 5.58 -6.88 -7.95
N MET A 65 5.25 -6.33 -9.12
CA MET A 65 5.91 -5.16 -9.71
C MET A 65 5.18 -3.89 -9.30
N VAL A 66 5.86 -3.00 -8.58
CA VAL A 66 5.26 -1.82 -7.97
C VAL A 66 6.11 -0.56 -8.15
N ALA A 67 5.46 0.58 -8.34
CA ALA A 67 6.08 1.89 -8.38
C ALA A 67 5.70 2.70 -7.14
N GLY A 68 6.67 3.25 -6.41
CA GLY A 68 6.45 4.37 -5.50
C GLY A 68 6.25 5.64 -6.32
N VAL A 69 5.23 6.44 -6.00
CA VAL A 69 4.94 7.66 -6.77
C VAL A 69 4.65 8.86 -5.86
N THR A 70 5.19 10.00 -6.28
CA THR A 70 4.75 11.31 -5.77
C THR A 70 3.44 11.72 -6.46
N LEU A 71 2.66 12.56 -5.80
CA LEU A 71 1.49 13.21 -6.39
C LEU A 71 1.62 14.72 -6.22
N GLU A 72 1.32 15.47 -7.28
CA GLU A 72 1.43 16.92 -7.29
C GLU A 72 2.82 17.39 -6.78
N GLY A 73 3.88 16.64 -7.14
CA GLY A 73 5.28 16.90 -6.79
C GLY A 73 5.70 16.56 -5.35
N VAL A 74 4.82 15.95 -4.52
CA VAL A 74 5.12 15.64 -3.13
C VAL A 74 4.81 14.18 -2.76
N GLN A 75 5.45 13.67 -1.71
CA GLN A 75 5.03 12.44 -1.05
C GLN A 75 3.71 12.70 -0.31
N PRO A 76 2.60 12.03 -0.68
CA PRO A 76 1.27 12.43 -0.23
C PRO A 76 0.88 11.92 1.15
N ILE A 77 1.68 11.08 1.80
CA ILE A 77 1.34 10.43 3.08
C ILE A 77 2.32 10.89 4.15
N GLU A 78 1.79 11.33 5.30
CA GLU A 78 2.58 11.91 6.39
C GLU A 78 2.08 11.42 7.74
N ALA A 79 3.02 11.04 8.62
CA ALA A 79 2.81 10.87 10.05
C ALA A 79 3.84 11.68 10.84
N ILE A 80 3.38 12.42 11.85
CA ILE A 80 4.24 13.17 12.78
C ILE A 80 3.97 12.62 14.17
N VAL A 81 5.01 12.20 14.87
CA VAL A 81 4.95 11.78 16.27
C VAL A 81 5.86 12.68 17.09
N SER A 82 5.32 13.32 18.11
CA SER A 82 6.07 14.18 19.01
C SER A 82 5.79 13.85 20.46
N ARG A 83 6.79 14.10 21.34
CA ARG A 83 6.62 13.99 22.80
C ARG A 83 5.81 15.17 23.30
N ARG A 84 4.98 14.91 24.32
CA ARG A 84 4.22 15.95 25.01
C ARG A 84 4.34 15.76 26.52
N ALA A 85 4.26 16.88 27.28
CA ALA A 85 4.31 16.86 28.75
C ALA A 85 3.07 16.21 29.37
N ALA A 86 1.88 16.44 28.79
CA ALA A 86 0.63 15.85 29.27
C ALA A 86 0.58 14.36 28.94
N SER A 87 0.13 13.54 29.89
CA SER A 87 -0.03 12.09 29.72
C SER A 87 -1.04 11.72 28.62
N GLY A 88 -0.96 10.47 28.15
CA GLY A 88 -1.81 9.94 27.10
C GLY A 88 -1.38 10.35 25.70
N VAL A 89 -2.15 9.91 24.71
CA VAL A 89 -1.83 10.12 23.28
C VAL A 89 -2.88 11.03 22.64
N LEU A 90 -2.45 12.23 22.24
CA LEU A 90 -3.28 13.13 21.42
C LEU A 90 -3.17 12.70 19.96
N VAL A 91 -4.26 12.21 19.40
CA VAL A 91 -4.38 11.85 17.97
C VAL A 91 -5.04 12.99 17.21
N ARG A 92 -4.45 13.38 16.08
CA ARG A 92 -5.00 14.36 15.14
C ARG A 92 -5.04 13.75 13.73
N SER A 93 -6.13 13.91 13.03
CA SER A 93 -6.24 13.67 11.59
C SER A 93 -6.53 14.99 10.90
N LYS A 94 -5.59 15.44 10.05
CA LYS A 94 -5.76 16.68 9.25
C LYS A 94 -6.90 16.52 8.24
N ASP A 95 -6.97 15.36 7.59
CA ASP A 95 -7.96 15.10 6.52
C ASP A 95 -9.38 15.00 7.04
N LEU A 96 -9.54 14.39 8.23
CA LEU A 96 -10.85 14.24 8.86
C LEU A 96 -11.22 15.44 9.74
N LYS A 97 -10.28 16.37 9.98
CA LYS A 97 -10.43 17.51 10.90
C LYS A 97 -10.88 17.06 12.31
N LYS A 98 -10.35 15.91 12.77
CA LYS A 98 -10.70 15.30 14.04
C LYS A 98 -9.51 15.24 15.00
N ARG A 99 -9.82 15.28 16.30
CA ARG A 99 -8.84 15.06 17.38
C ARG A 99 -9.45 14.25 18.50
N ARG A 100 -8.63 13.43 19.17
CA ARG A 100 -9.00 12.64 20.35
C ARG A 100 -7.80 12.45 21.25
N VAL A 101 -7.99 12.38 22.57
CA VAL A 101 -6.97 11.96 23.52
C VAL A 101 -7.29 10.55 23.98
N LEU A 102 -6.34 9.64 23.84
CA LEU A 102 -6.38 8.29 24.40
C LEU A 102 -5.66 8.34 25.75
N LYS A 103 -6.37 8.03 26.83
CA LYS A 103 -5.89 8.23 28.20
C LYS A 103 -5.43 6.93 28.88
N THR A 104 -5.88 5.77 28.38
CA THR A 104 -5.63 4.47 29.01
C THR A 104 -5.14 3.43 28.00
N ASP A 105 -4.44 2.42 28.50
CA ASP A 105 -4.03 1.28 27.67
C ASP A 105 -5.26 0.49 27.17
N ALA A 106 -6.37 0.49 27.89
CA ALA A 106 -7.63 -0.12 27.46
C ALA A 106 -8.23 0.60 26.25
N GLU A 107 -8.24 1.94 26.24
CA GLU A 107 -8.66 2.72 25.06
C GLU A 107 -7.77 2.46 23.84
N ILE A 108 -6.45 2.23 24.03
CA ILE A 108 -5.52 1.88 22.97
C ILE A 108 -5.82 0.47 22.44
N ALA A 109 -6.11 -0.49 23.30
CA ALA A 109 -6.41 -1.87 22.92
C ALA A 109 -7.76 -2.04 22.18
N ASP A 110 -8.67 -1.09 22.34
CA ASP A 110 -9.99 -1.08 21.67
C ASP A 110 -9.89 -0.50 20.24
N HIS A 111 -9.28 -1.27 19.32
CA HIS A 111 -9.06 -0.87 17.91
C HIS A 111 -9.83 -1.72 16.90
N SER A 112 -10.73 -2.59 17.35
CA SER A 112 -11.46 -3.52 16.49
C SER A 112 -12.69 -2.90 15.78
N ASP A 113 -13.17 -1.72 16.21
CA ASP A 113 -14.27 -1.01 15.57
C ASP A 113 -13.81 -0.44 14.21
N PRO A 114 -14.37 -0.93 13.09
CA PRO A 114 -14.01 -0.44 11.76
C PRO A 114 -14.47 1.01 11.49
N HIS A 115 -15.34 1.57 12.34
CA HIS A 115 -15.82 2.95 12.25
C HIS A 115 -15.02 3.92 13.14
N ASP A 116 -14.15 3.42 14.01
CA ASP A 116 -13.26 4.28 14.80
C ASP A 116 -12.16 4.86 13.93
N TRP A 117 -12.22 6.17 13.73
CA TRP A 117 -11.21 6.88 12.95
C TRP A 117 -9.80 6.85 13.58
N CYS A 118 -9.68 6.51 14.88
CA CYS A 118 -8.42 6.32 15.59
C CYS A 118 -7.89 4.88 15.51
N ALA A 119 -8.64 3.92 14.94
CA ALA A 119 -8.29 2.51 14.96
C ALA A 119 -6.85 2.25 14.46
N LEU A 120 -6.43 2.90 13.37
CA LEU A 120 -5.07 2.78 12.83
C LEU A 120 -3.99 3.19 13.85
N VAL A 121 -4.18 4.32 14.53
CA VAL A 121 -3.22 4.80 15.55
C VAL A 121 -3.21 3.88 16.77
N LYS A 122 -4.38 3.46 17.24
CA LYS A 122 -4.51 2.51 18.35
C LYS A 122 -3.80 1.19 18.04
N ALA A 123 -4.03 0.63 16.86
CA ALA A 123 -3.35 -0.57 16.40
C ALA A 123 -1.83 -0.38 16.25
N ALA A 124 -1.37 0.78 15.73
CA ALA A 124 0.06 1.10 15.64
C ALA A 124 0.73 1.17 17.02
N LEU A 125 0.08 1.82 18.00
CA LEU A 125 0.54 1.85 19.39
C LEU A 125 0.63 0.43 19.98
N THR A 126 -0.39 -0.39 19.75
CA THR A 126 -0.45 -1.79 20.23
C THR A 126 0.70 -2.62 19.66
N VAL A 127 0.89 -2.63 18.32
CA VAL A 127 1.91 -3.48 17.68
C VAL A 127 3.34 -3.00 17.95
N THR A 128 3.55 -1.70 18.25
CA THR A 128 4.85 -1.16 18.64
C THR A 128 5.16 -1.37 20.12
N GLY A 129 4.15 -1.79 20.92
CA GLY A 129 4.26 -2.06 22.34
C GLY A 129 4.26 -0.80 23.23
N TYR A 130 3.76 0.33 22.71
CA TYR A 130 3.62 1.56 23.49
C TYR A 130 2.59 1.38 24.62
N LYS A 131 2.89 1.97 25.78
CA LYS A 131 2.00 2.06 26.94
C LYS A 131 1.88 3.51 27.40
N VAL A 132 0.72 3.89 27.95
CA VAL A 132 0.48 5.27 28.43
C VAL A 132 1.53 5.72 29.46
N LYS A 133 2.06 4.79 30.27
CA LYS A 133 3.15 5.06 31.22
C LYS A 133 4.48 5.44 30.57
N ASP A 134 4.69 5.18 29.27
CA ASP A 134 5.93 5.49 28.55
C ASP A 134 6.09 6.99 28.25
N GLY A 135 5.10 7.78 28.59
CA GLY A 135 5.07 9.24 28.42
C GLY A 135 4.07 9.71 27.37
N GLY A 136 3.69 10.97 27.41
CA GLY A 136 2.71 11.54 26.49
C GLY A 136 3.23 11.65 25.05
N LEU A 137 2.35 11.38 24.09
CA LEU A 137 2.62 11.55 22.65
C LEU A 137 1.53 12.41 21.99
N GLU A 138 1.92 13.12 20.96
CA GLU A 138 1.01 13.66 19.95
C GLU A 138 1.32 12.98 18.61
N ILE A 139 0.27 12.44 17.97
CA ILE A 139 0.35 11.77 16.67
C ILE A 139 -0.56 12.50 15.70
N ALA A 140 0.03 13.13 14.69
CA ALA A 140 -0.71 13.82 13.63
C ALA A 140 -0.55 13.07 12.30
N LEU A 141 -1.67 12.77 11.66
CA LEU A 141 -1.74 12.06 10.40
C LEU A 141 -2.30 12.94 9.29
N SER A 142 -1.77 12.77 8.08
CA SER A 142 -2.21 13.49 6.89
C SER A 142 -2.04 12.63 5.63
N SER A 143 -3.00 12.73 4.72
CA SER A 143 -2.92 12.14 3.39
C SER A 143 -3.44 13.11 2.33
N GLY A 144 -2.67 13.37 1.29
CA GLY A 144 -3.10 14.12 0.11
C GLY A 144 -3.94 13.30 -0.86
N LEU A 145 -4.24 12.05 -0.54
CA LEU A 145 -5.00 11.13 -1.39
C LEU A 145 -6.49 11.17 -1.08
N PRO A 146 -7.36 11.08 -2.08
CA PRO A 146 -8.78 10.86 -1.86
C PRO A 146 -9.02 9.57 -1.07
N LYS A 147 -10.00 9.58 -0.18
CA LYS A 147 -10.40 8.36 0.56
C LYS A 147 -10.89 7.30 -0.43
N GLY A 148 -10.39 6.07 -0.30
CA GLY A 148 -10.69 4.99 -1.24
C GLY A 148 -9.92 5.08 -2.55
N SER A 149 -8.74 5.70 -2.53
CA SER A 149 -7.87 5.90 -3.69
C SER A 149 -7.37 4.61 -4.35
N GLY A 150 -7.28 3.51 -3.61
CA GLY A 150 -6.66 2.27 -4.10
C GLY A 150 -5.13 2.30 -4.16
N MET A 151 -4.49 3.33 -3.63
CA MET A 151 -3.03 3.52 -3.70
C MET A 151 -2.30 3.17 -2.40
N GLY A 152 -2.81 2.21 -1.61
CA GLY A 152 -2.18 1.73 -0.39
C GLY A 152 -2.25 2.69 0.81
N THR A 153 -3.08 3.74 0.75
CA THR A 153 -3.08 4.84 1.73
C THR A 153 -3.11 4.40 3.18
N SER A 154 -3.97 3.44 3.53
CA SER A 154 -4.13 2.97 4.91
C SER A 154 -2.88 2.26 5.41
N SER A 155 -2.39 1.29 4.64
CA SER A 155 -1.20 0.49 4.95
C SER A 155 0.05 1.36 5.03
N ILE A 156 0.21 2.30 4.09
CA ILE A 156 1.35 3.22 4.06
C ILE A 156 1.30 4.20 5.23
N LEU A 157 0.11 4.72 5.58
CA LEU A 157 -0.06 5.59 6.76
C LEU A 157 0.24 4.83 8.06
N GLY A 158 -0.16 3.55 8.12
CA GLY A 158 0.22 2.64 9.19
C GLY A 158 1.73 2.46 9.28
N ALA A 159 2.41 2.21 8.15
CA ALA A 159 3.85 2.07 8.08
C ALA A 159 4.59 3.35 8.51
N CYS A 160 4.15 4.53 8.06
CA CYS A 160 4.70 5.82 8.52
C CYS A 160 4.54 6.00 10.03
N THR A 161 3.37 5.64 10.57
CA THR A 161 3.09 5.75 12.01
C THR A 161 3.97 4.81 12.82
N VAL A 162 4.10 3.55 12.41
CA VAL A 162 4.99 2.55 13.04
C VAL A 162 6.44 3.00 12.98
N ALA A 163 6.93 3.46 11.82
CA ALA A 163 8.29 3.93 11.64
C ALA A 163 8.59 5.14 12.55
N ALA A 164 7.66 6.10 12.64
CA ALA A 164 7.79 7.26 13.51
C ALA A 164 7.80 6.87 15.01
N LEU A 165 6.92 5.93 15.42
CA LEU A 165 6.87 5.42 16.79
C LEU A 165 8.13 4.64 17.17
N ASP A 166 8.67 3.82 16.28
CA ASP A 166 9.94 3.13 16.51
C ASP A 166 11.10 4.13 16.63
N ASN A 167 11.15 5.15 15.76
CA ASN A 167 12.21 6.13 15.77
C ASN A 167 12.18 7.00 17.03
N ILE A 168 11.01 7.50 17.45
CA ILE A 168 10.89 8.30 18.70
C ILE A 168 11.21 7.47 19.94
N ALA A 169 11.04 6.15 19.88
CA ALA A 169 11.47 5.22 20.92
C ALA A 169 12.99 4.95 20.90
N GLY A 170 13.72 5.48 19.88
CA GLY A 170 15.16 5.31 19.72
C GLY A 170 15.56 4.05 18.93
N ARG A 171 14.63 3.42 18.22
CA ARG A 171 14.93 2.27 17.33
C ARG A 171 15.37 2.77 15.98
N LYS A 172 16.35 2.08 15.38
CA LYS A 172 16.75 2.33 13.99
C LYS A 172 15.67 1.80 13.04
N PHE A 173 15.54 2.49 11.91
CA PHE A 173 14.64 2.06 10.83
C PHE A 173 15.09 0.71 10.26
N ASP A 174 14.14 -0.22 10.16
CA ASP A 174 14.29 -1.53 9.54
C ASP A 174 13.03 -1.79 8.70
N VAL A 175 13.21 -1.94 7.38
CA VAL A 175 12.13 -2.11 6.41
C VAL A 175 11.28 -3.34 6.74
N HIS A 176 11.92 -4.47 7.04
CA HIS A 176 11.19 -5.71 7.34
C HIS A 176 10.40 -5.62 8.63
N ARG A 177 10.98 -4.99 9.67
CA ARG A 177 10.28 -4.76 10.93
C ARG A 177 9.05 -3.87 10.74
N VAL A 178 9.19 -2.75 10.02
CA VAL A 178 8.06 -1.85 9.76
C VAL A 178 7.00 -2.57 8.95
N MET A 179 7.38 -3.33 7.92
CA MET A 179 6.47 -4.15 7.12
C MET A 179 5.72 -5.18 7.99
N GLU A 180 6.44 -5.95 8.80
CA GLU A 180 5.86 -6.96 9.70
C GLU A 180 4.85 -6.33 10.69
N LEU A 181 5.24 -5.23 11.34
CA LEU A 181 4.35 -4.53 12.27
C LEU A 181 3.13 -3.93 11.56
N THR A 182 3.27 -3.47 10.32
CA THR A 182 2.15 -2.95 9.54
C THR A 182 1.18 -4.06 9.14
N LEU A 183 1.66 -5.23 8.74
CA LEU A 183 0.80 -6.39 8.51
C LEU A 183 0.03 -6.80 9.77
N ARG A 184 0.69 -6.80 10.94
CA ARG A 184 0.02 -7.07 12.22
C ARG A 184 -1.02 -5.99 12.54
N LEU A 185 -0.70 -4.73 12.33
CA LEU A 185 -1.63 -3.60 12.51
C LEU A 185 -2.91 -3.80 11.69
N GLU A 186 -2.78 -4.20 10.42
CA GLU A 186 -3.94 -4.46 9.55
C GLU A 186 -4.76 -5.66 10.03
N GLN A 187 -4.12 -6.67 10.57
CA GLN A 187 -4.81 -7.81 11.19
C GLN A 187 -5.58 -7.40 12.45
N GLU A 188 -4.97 -6.61 13.32
CA GLU A 188 -5.64 -6.07 14.51
C GLU A 188 -6.86 -5.22 14.16
N MET A 189 -6.83 -4.53 13.01
CA MET A 189 -7.97 -3.78 12.48
C MET A 189 -8.98 -4.62 11.69
N ASN A 190 -8.76 -5.93 11.52
CA ASN A 190 -9.56 -6.82 10.67
C ASN A 190 -9.68 -6.33 9.20
N THR A 191 -8.71 -5.58 8.71
CA THR A 191 -8.68 -5.14 7.31
C THR A 191 -8.03 -6.16 6.40
N GLY A 192 -6.96 -6.77 6.86
CA GLY A 192 -6.18 -7.79 6.16
C GLY A 192 -5.71 -7.32 4.78
N GLY A 193 -4.49 -7.58 4.43
CA GLY A 193 -3.93 -7.18 3.14
C GLY A 193 -2.65 -7.96 2.88
N GLY A 194 -2.09 -7.79 1.69
CA GLY A 194 -0.76 -8.25 1.38
C GLY A 194 0.32 -7.29 1.90
N TRP A 195 1.57 -7.63 1.63
CA TRP A 195 2.71 -6.79 1.98
C TRP A 195 3.09 -5.78 0.89
N GLU A 196 2.44 -5.83 -0.26
CA GLU A 196 2.72 -4.95 -1.42
C GLU A 196 2.53 -3.47 -1.09
N ASP A 197 1.42 -3.13 -0.44
CA ASP A 197 1.04 -1.74 -0.15
C ASP A 197 2.15 -0.99 0.60
N GLN A 198 2.53 -1.48 1.76
CA GLN A 198 3.56 -0.86 2.58
C GLN A 198 4.94 -0.98 1.96
N MET A 199 5.30 -2.14 1.39
CA MET A 199 6.59 -2.32 0.73
C MET A 199 6.75 -1.42 -0.50
N GLY A 200 5.65 -1.16 -1.22
CA GLY A 200 5.60 -0.23 -2.34
C GLY A 200 6.01 1.19 -1.98
N ALA A 201 5.82 1.59 -0.73
CA ALA A 201 6.19 2.90 -0.20
C ALA A 201 7.47 2.89 0.64
N LEU A 202 7.76 1.80 1.37
CA LEU A 202 8.97 1.68 2.20
C LEU A 202 10.24 1.67 1.35
N VAL A 203 10.20 0.96 0.22
CA VAL A 203 11.33 0.84 -0.71
C VAL A 203 11.19 1.87 -1.83
N PRO A 204 12.28 2.58 -2.21
CA PRO A 204 12.22 3.62 -3.24
C PRO A 204 12.00 3.07 -4.66
N GLY A 205 11.56 3.93 -5.55
CA GLY A 205 11.58 3.74 -7.01
C GLY A 205 10.62 2.70 -7.54
N LEU A 206 11.00 2.18 -8.69
CA LEU A 206 10.39 1.03 -9.36
C LEU A 206 11.07 -0.24 -8.88
N LYS A 207 10.30 -1.19 -8.39
CA LYS A 207 10.83 -2.43 -7.82
C LYS A 207 9.92 -3.61 -8.04
N ILE A 208 10.54 -4.76 -8.16
CA ILE A 208 9.87 -6.04 -8.05
C ILE A 208 10.12 -6.59 -6.65
N LEU A 209 9.06 -7.04 -6.02
CA LEU A 209 9.05 -7.61 -4.67
C LEU A 209 8.74 -9.09 -4.79
N ARG A 210 9.47 -9.94 -4.04
CA ARG A 210 9.27 -11.41 -4.10
C ARG A 210 9.31 -12.02 -2.72
N THR A 211 8.44 -13.01 -2.50
CA THR A 211 8.53 -13.90 -1.33
C THR A 211 8.49 -15.35 -1.75
N LYS A 212 9.06 -16.21 -0.93
CA LYS A 212 8.89 -17.67 -1.02
C LYS A 212 7.55 -18.07 -0.39
N ALA A 213 7.04 -19.25 -0.78
CA ALA A 213 5.94 -19.88 -0.09
C ALA A 213 6.28 -20.11 1.40
N GLY A 214 5.26 -20.00 2.24
CA GLY A 214 5.39 -20.18 3.68
C GLY A 214 4.73 -19.08 4.49
N LYS A 215 4.42 -19.35 5.75
CA LYS A 215 3.73 -18.39 6.63
C LYS A 215 4.58 -17.16 6.98
N ARG A 216 5.90 -17.31 7.01
CA ARG A 216 6.81 -16.20 7.24
C ARG A 216 7.12 -15.50 5.92
N GLN A 217 6.44 -14.40 5.69
CA GLN A 217 6.66 -13.56 4.52
C GLN A 217 7.77 -12.54 4.81
N ARG A 218 8.86 -12.64 4.07
CA ARG A 218 9.98 -11.68 4.11
C ARG A 218 10.30 -11.26 2.69
N PRO A 219 9.69 -10.19 2.17
CA PRO A 219 9.91 -9.73 0.82
C PRO A 219 11.39 -9.36 0.59
N GLU A 220 11.93 -9.88 -0.50
CA GLU A 220 13.17 -9.43 -1.12
C GLU A 220 12.82 -8.56 -2.32
N TRP A 221 13.70 -7.67 -2.73
CA TRP A 221 13.41 -6.75 -3.83
C TRP A 221 14.61 -6.49 -4.72
N ASP A 222 14.31 -6.26 -6.00
CA ASP A 222 15.22 -5.65 -6.96
C ASP A 222 14.63 -4.32 -7.43
N VAL A 223 15.46 -3.29 -7.48
CA VAL A 223 15.09 -1.95 -7.93
C VAL A 223 15.57 -1.76 -9.37
N VAL A 224 14.77 -1.09 -10.19
CA VAL A 224 15.21 -0.61 -11.50
C VAL A 224 16.26 0.49 -11.28
N ALA A 225 17.51 0.22 -11.66
CA ALA A 225 18.64 1.08 -11.34
C ALA A 225 18.56 2.46 -12.01
N ASP A 226 18.04 2.55 -13.24
CA ASP A 226 17.80 3.81 -13.94
C ASP A 226 16.31 3.96 -14.23
N VAL A 227 15.63 4.81 -13.46
CA VAL A 227 14.20 5.09 -13.61
C VAL A 227 13.89 6.16 -14.66
N LYS A 228 14.89 6.89 -15.15
CA LYS A 228 14.70 8.02 -16.08
C LYS A 228 13.94 7.66 -17.36
N PRO A 229 14.24 6.53 -18.05
CA PRO A 229 13.49 6.14 -19.24
C PRO A 229 12.00 5.90 -18.93
N PHE A 230 11.70 5.28 -17.78
CA PHE A 230 10.31 5.06 -17.37
C PHE A 230 9.62 6.36 -16.95
N ALA A 231 10.29 7.24 -16.22
CA ALA A 231 9.77 8.57 -15.87
C ALA A 231 9.49 9.40 -17.14
N ALA A 232 10.37 9.34 -18.14
CA ALA A 232 10.14 9.98 -19.43
C ALA A 232 8.90 9.43 -20.16
N LEU A 233 8.73 8.10 -20.17
CA LEU A 233 7.52 7.45 -20.70
C LEU A 233 6.25 7.95 -19.97
N LEU A 234 6.28 7.99 -18.63
CA LEU A 234 5.14 8.46 -17.84
C LEU A 234 4.82 9.94 -18.15
N LYS A 235 5.83 10.77 -18.22
CA LYS A 235 5.65 12.19 -18.58
C LYS A 235 5.03 12.36 -19.95
N GLU A 236 5.47 11.61 -20.93
CA GLU A 236 4.97 11.68 -22.30
C GLU A 236 3.58 11.05 -22.46
N ARG A 237 3.37 9.86 -21.90
CA ARG A 237 2.21 8.99 -22.22
C ARG A 237 1.41 8.55 -21.00
N GLY A 238 1.95 8.63 -19.79
CA GLY A 238 1.29 8.21 -18.55
C GLY A 238 0.23 9.19 -18.08
N LEU A 239 -0.85 8.66 -17.52
CA LEU A 239 -1.91 9.43 -16.86
C LEU A 239 -2.34 8.69 -15.59
N LEU A 240 -2.63 9.46 -14.55
CA LEU A 240 -3.23 8.96 -13.32
C LEU A 240 -4.56 9.67 -13.11
N TYR A 241 -5.67 8.93 -13.23
CA TYR A 241 -7.02 9.45 -13.18
C TYR A 241 -7.79 8.92 -11.99
N PHE A 242 -8.23 9.81 -11.10
CA PHE A 242 -9.15 9.42 -10.03
C PHE A 242 -10.56 9.30 -10.61
N THR A 243 -11.10 8.08 -10.61
CA THR A 243 -12.40 7.77 -11.21
C THR A 243 -13.58 8.39 -10.46
N GLY A 244 -13.34 8.83 -9.20
CA GLY A 244 -14.37 9.30 -8.30
C GLY A 244 -15.21 8.20 -7.64
N GLU A 245 -15.02 6.94 -8.06
CA GLU A 245 -15.60 5.78 -7.40
C GLU A 245 -14.86 5.48 -6.10
N LYS A 246 -15.62 5.22 -5.04
CA LYS A 246 -15.09 4.85 -3.73
C LYS A 246 -15.56 3.45 -3.40
N ARG A 247 -14.63 2.52 -3.25
CA ARG A 247 -14.95 1.18 -2.81
C ARG A 247 -14.12 0.77 -1.60
N MET A 248 -14.67 -0.09 -0.76
CA MET A 248 -13.92 -0.67 0.35
C MET A 248 -13.13 -1.88 -0.14
N ALA A 249 -11.81 -1.77 -0.19
CA ALA A 249 -10.86 -2.83 -0.59
C ALA A 249 -11.14 -4.17 0.12
N ARG A 250 -11.56 -4.12 1.39
CA ARG A 250 -11.90 -5.31 2.18
C ARG A 250 -12.94 -6.24 1.55
N ASN A 251 -13.91 -5.70 0.80
CA ASN A 251 -14.95 -6.53 0.17
C ASN A 251 -14.37 -7.30 -1.03
N VAL A 252 -13.53 -6.64 -1.83
CA VAL A 252 -12.82 -7.29 -2.96
C VAL A 252 -11.86 -8.36 -2.44
N LEU A 253 -11.07 -8.04 -1.40
CA LEU A 253 -10.15 -8.98 -0.78
C LEU A 253 -10.82 -10.28 -0.35
N ARG A 254 -12.01 -10.19 0.27
CA ARG A 254 -12.78 -11.39 0.66
C ARG A 254 -13.21 -12.21 -0.55
N GLY A 255 -13.66 -11.53 -1.61
CA GLY A 255 -14.02 -12.18 -2.88
C GLY A 255 -12.84 -12.93 -3.47
N VAL A 256 -11.70 -12.27 -3.62
CA VAL A 256 -10.45 -12.86 -4.14
C VAL A 256 -10.03 -14.11 -3.36
N ILE A 257 -10.01 -14.04 -2.02
CA ILE A 257 -9.64 -15.19 -1.17
C ILE A 257 -10.66 -16.33 -1.31
N SER A 258 -11.96 -16.00 -1.38
CA SER A 258 -13.02 -16.99 -1.55
C SER A 258 -12.89 -17.71 -2.90
N ASN A 259 -12.73 -16.95 -3.98
CA ASN A 259 -12.59 -17.45 -5.33
C ASN A 259 -11.33 -18.30 -5.48
N TYR A 260 -10.18 -17.82 -4.99
CA TYR A 260 -8.93 -18.59 -5.00
C TYR A 260 -9.08 -19.99 -4.39
N LYS A 261 -9.85 -20.10 -3.28
CA LYS A 261 -10.10 -21.39 -2.62
C LYS A 261 -11.11 -22.25 -3.37
N ALA A 262 -12.14 -21.63 -3.95
CA ALA A 262 -13.19 -22.32 -4.67
C ALA A 262 -12.71 -22.88 -6.02
N ASP A 263 -11.83 -22.13 -6.71
CA ASP A 263 -11.36 -22.43 -8.06
C ASP A 263 -10.24 -23.48 -8.10
N GLY A 264 -9.74 -23.92 -6.94
CA GLY A 264 -8.77 -25.04 -6.85
C GLY A 264 -7.52 -24.83 -7.71
N GLU A 265 -7.28 -25.69 -8.70
CA GLU A 265 -6.10 -25.59 -9.57
C GLU A 265 -6.15 -24.36 -10.48
N GLU A 266 -7.31 -23.99 -11.01
CA GLU A 266 -7.45 -22.78 -11.85
C GLU A 266 -7.10 -21.50 -11.07
N GLY A 267 -7.49 -21.41 -9.79
CA GLY A 267 -7.08 -20.33 -8.90
C GLY A 267 -5.56 -20.25 -8.73
N LYS A 268 -4.91 -21.41 -8.60
CA LYS A 268 -3.44 -21.51 -8.50
C LYS A 268 -2.74 -21.12 -9.80
N GLU A 269 -3.28 -21.50 -10.95
CA GLU A 269 -2.76 -21.12 -12.26
C GLU A 269 -2.87 -19.61 -12.49
N ARG A 270 -3.99 -18.98 -12.09
CA ARG A 270 -4.14 -17.52 -12.13
C ARG A 270 -3.09 -16.81 -11.26
N VAL A 271 -2.81 -17.33 -10.05
CA VAL A 271 -1.76 -16.77 -9.20
C VAL A 271 -0.38 -16.95 -9.79
N ALA A 272 -0.09 -18.09 -10.42
CA ALA A 272 1.16 -18.30 -11.17
C ALA A 272 1.29 -17.28 -12.31
N ALA A 273 0.23 -17.08 -13.10
CA ALA A 273 0.20 -16.08 -14.17
C ALA A 273 0.43 -14.64 -13.66
N LEU A 274 -0.15 -14.28 -12.51
CA LEU A 274 0.10 -12.98 -11.85
C LEU A 274 1.59 -12.80 -11.51
N ARG A 275 2.22 -13.82 -10.91
CA ARG A 275 3.63 -13.78 -10.53
C ARG A 275 4.56 -13.70 -11.75
N ASP A 276 4.31 -14.54 -12.76
CA ASP A 276 5.08 -14.54 -14.00
C ASP A 276 4.89 -13.23 -14.78
N GLY A 277 3.69 -12.66 -14.75
CA GLY A 277 3.39 -11.35 -15.32
C GLY A 277 4.21 -10.23 -14.68
N ALA A 278 4.41 -10.28 -13.35
CA ALA A 278 5.25 -9.31 -12.64
C ALA A 278 6.73 -9.40 -13.07
N GLU A 279 7.26 -10.62 -13.22
CA GLU A 279 8.62 -10.82 -13.74
C GLU A 279 8.79 -10.29 -15.17
N ARG A 280 7.82 -10.58 -16.05
CA ARG A 280 7.83 -10.05 -17.42
C ARG A 280 7.72 -8.53 -17.45
N CYS A 281 6.87 -7.96 -16.59
CA CYS A 281 6.71 -6.51 -16.45
C CYS A 281 8.00 -5.83 -15.99
N PHE A 282 8.68 -6.39 -14.98
CA PHE A 282 9.98 -5.91 -14.52
C PHE A 282 11.04 -5.94 -15.62
N ALA A 283 11.13 -7.06 -16.35
CA ALA A 283 12.06 -7.20 -17.47
C ALA A 283 11.77 -6.19 -18.58
N ALA A 284 10.49 -6.01 -18.96
CA ALA A 284 10.09 -5.03 -19.97
C ALA A 284 10.53 -3.61 -19.60
N ILE A 285 10.31 -3.19 -18.35
CA ILE A 285 10.75 -1.87 -17.86
C ILE A 285 12.26 -1.75 -17.88
N LYS A 286 12.98 -2.77 -17.38
CA LYS A 286 14.44 -2.79 -17.31
C LYS A 286 15.11 -2.65 -18.68
N PHE A 287 14.50 -3.20 -19.73
CA PHE A 287 15.02 -3.16 -21.09
C PHE A 287 14.38 -2.06 -21.96
N GLY A 288 13.46 -1.26 -21.44
CA GLY A 288 12.77 -0.19 -22.17
C GLY A 288 11.80 -0.70 -23.25
N ASP A 289 11.30 -1.93 -23.11
CA ASP A 289 10.30 -2.52 -24.01
C ASP A 289 8.89 -2.07 -23.58
N TRP A 290 8.48 -0.91 -24.07
CA TRP A 290 7.22 -0.27 -23.66
C TRP A 290 5.97 -0.93 -24.23
N GLU A 291 6.08 -1.66 -25.34
CA GLU A 291 4.97 -2.46 -25.89
C GLU A 291 4.71 -3.66 -25.00
N ARG A 292 5.77 -4.36 -24.62
CA ARG A 292 5.67 -5.48 -23.68
C ARG A 292 5.21 -5.05 -22.30
N PHE A 293 5.69 -3.89 -21.81
CA PHE A 293 5.19 -3.29 -20.58
C PHE A 293 3.68 -3.06 -20.63
N ALA A 294 3.18 -2.43 -21.71
CA ALA A 294 1.75 -2.21 -21.91
C ALA A 294 0.95 -3.52 -21.94
N ALA A 295 1.47 -4.54 -22.64
CA ALA A 295 0.85 -5.86 -22.67
C ALA A 295 0.76 -6.50 -21.28
N CYS A 296 1.84 -6.41 -20.46
CA CYS A 296 1.86 -6.92 -19.08
C CYS A 296 0.83 -6.22 -18.19
N VAL A 297 0.67 -4.89 -18.29
CA VAL A 297 -0.33 -4.14 -17.52
C VAL A 297 -1.75 -4.55 -17.91
N ASN A 298 -2.03 -4.76 -19.19
CA ASN A 298 -3.33 -5.21 -19.68
C ASN A 298 -3.64 -6.65 -19.24
N GLU A 299 -2.67 -7.55 -19.35
CA GLU A 299 -2.80 -8.94 -18.86
C GLU A 299 -3.09 -8.94 -17.35
N TYR A 300 -2.36 -8.14 -16.59
CA TYR A 300 -2.61 -7.98 -15.16
C TYR A 300 -4.03 -7.50 -14.87
N TRP A 301 -4.53 -6.50 -15.61
CA TRP A 301 -5.91 -6.04 -15.46
C TRP A 301 -6.95 -7.14 -15.74
N MET A 302 -6.73 -7.97 -16.74
CA MET A 302 -7.58 -9.12 -17.04
C MET A 302 -7.56 -10.16 -15.91
N LEU A 303 -6.36 -10.48 -15.40
CA LEU A 303 -6.19 -11.40 -14.26
C LEU A 303 -6.86 -10.88 -12.98
N LYS A 304 -6.75 -9.56 -12.71
CA LYS A 304 -7.46 -8.94 -11.55
C LYS A 304 -8.97 -9.15 -11.65
N LYS A 305 -9.56 -8.95 -12.81
CA LYS A 305 -11.00 -9.17 -13.04
C LYS A 305 -11.37 -10.65 -12.92
N ALA A 306 -10.48 -11.55 -13.33
CA ALA A 306 -10.68 -12.99 -13.17
C ALA A 306 -10.56 -13.47 -11.73
N MET A 307 -9.73 -12.81 -10.89
CA MET A 307 -9.63 -13.10 -9.46
C MET A 307 -10.88 -12.67 -8.70
N ASP A 308 -11.46 -11.51 -9.03
CA ASP A 308 -12.75 -11.04 -8.49
C ASP A 308 -13.42 -10.08 -9.48
N PRO A 309 -14.62 -10.42 -10.00
CA PRO A 309 -15.40 -9.52 -10.87
C PRO A 309 -15.63 -8.15 -10.26
N GLY A 310 -15.61 -8.07 -8.95
CA GLY A 310 -15.70 -6.82 -8.21
C GLY A 310 -14.51 -5.89 -8.36
N SER A 311 -13.42 -6.29 -9.00
CA SER A 311 -12.29 -5.40 -9.36
C SER A 311 -12.69 -4.33 -10.37
N THR A 312 -13.79 -4.51 -11.10
CA THR A 312 -14.36 -3.53 -12.01
C THR A 312 -15.84 -3.25 -11.74
N ASN A 313 -16.45 -2.33 -12.50
CA ASN A 313 -17.87 -2.04 -12.54
C ASN A 313 -18.23 -1.32 -13.84
N GLU A 314 -19.52 -1.18 -14.12
CA GLU A 314 -20.04 -0.54 -15.35
C GLU A 314 -19.41 0.84 -15.63
N ARG A 315 -19.20 1.65 -14.61
CA ARG A 315 -18.62 2.98 -14.77
C ARG A 315 -17.15 2.93 -15.15
N ILE A 316 -16.37 2.04 -14.54
CA ILE A 316 -14.97 1.80 -14.89
C ILE A 316 -14.87 1.31 -16.34
N GLU A 317 -15.67 0.31 -16.72
CA GLU A 317 -15.68 -0.21 -18.08
C GLU A 317 -16.14 0.86 -19.10
N TYR A 318 -17.10 1.71 -18.75
CA TYR A 318 -17.49 2.86 -19.56
C TYR A 318 -16.32 3.85 -19.79
N ILE A 319 -15.56 4.17 -18.73
CA ILE A 319 -14.37 5.03 -18.85
C ILE A 319 -13.33 4.37 -19.77
N ILE A 320 -13.07 3.08 -19.59
CA ILE A 320 -12.10 2.32 -20.37
C ILE A 320 -12.53 2.26 -21.85
N ALA A 321 -13.77 1.91 -22.12
CA ALA A 321 -14.32 1.84 -23.49
C ALA A 321 -14.21 3.20 -24.21
N ARG A 322 -14.52 4.28 -23.50
CA ARG A 322 -14.49 5.65 -24.06
C ARG A 322 -13.09 6.11 -24.47
N MET A 323 -12.04 5.66 -23.80
CA MET A 323 -10.67 6.06 -24.11
C MET A 323 -9.87 4.98 -24.88
N SER A 324 -10.46 3.81 -25.11
CA SER A 324 -9.79 2.67 -25.75
C SER A 324 -9.10 2.97 -27.08
N PRO A 325 -9.61 3.86 -27.98
CA PRO A 325 -8.92 4.16 -29.24
C PRO A 325 -7.53 4.80 -29.03
N TRP A 326 -7.30 5.46 -27.89
CA TRP A 326 -6.09 6.21 -27.58
C TRP A 326 -5.21 5.56 -26.51
N THR A 327 -5.64 4.43 -25.94
CA THR A 327 -4.99 3.77 -24.80
C THR A 327 -4.16 2.56 -25.25
N SER A 328 -2.91 2.46 -24.79
CA SER A 328 -2.06 1.27 -24.91
C SER A 328 -2.30 0.31 -23.76
N ALA A 329 -2.41 0.83 -22.52
CA ALA A 329 -2.65 0.00 -21.35
C ALA A 329 -3.47 0.75 -20.31
N VAL A 330 -4.21 -0.03 -19.49
CA VAL A 330 -4.99 0.49 -18.37
C VAL A 330 -5.07 -0.53 -17.24
N SER A 331 -5.00 -0.03 -16.01
CA SER A 331 -5.29 -0.82 -14.80
C SER A 331 -5.85 0.09 -13.71
N ILE A 332 -6.63 -0.48 -12.78
CA ILE A 332 -7.04 0.21 -11.56
C ILE A 332 -6.07 -0.15 -10.44
N ALA A 333 -5.56 0.86 -9.73
CA ALA A 333 -4.62 0.67 -8.63
C ALA A 333 -5.25 -0.09 -7.45
N GLY A 334 -4.47 -0.97 -6.82
CA GLY A 334 -4.85 -1.78 -5.67
C GLY A 334 -5.93 -2.81 -5.98
N ALA A 335 -6.91 -2.94 -5.09
CA ALA A 335 -7.97 -3.95 -5.19
C ALA A 335 -8.90 -3.80 -6.39
N GLY A 336 -8.89 -2.65 -7.06
CA GLY A 336 -9.85 -2.34 -8.13
C GLY A 336 -11.22 -1.88 -7.61
N GLY A 337 -12.21 -1.85 -8.51
CA GLY A 337 -13.59 -1.45 -8.22
C GLY A 337 -13.78 0.05 -8.00
N GLY A 338 -12.74 0.88 -8.12
CA GLY A 338 -12.72 2.32 -7.93
C GLY A 338 -11.33 2.84 -7.59
N GLY A 339 -11.23 4.13 -7.25
CA GLY A 339 -9.96 4.78 -6.93
C GLY A 339 -9.23 5.29 -8.17
N PHE A 340 -7.90 5.14 -8.18
CA PHE A 340 -7.06 5.61 -9.28
C PHE A 340 -6.93 4.59 -10.41
N MET A 341 -7.06 5.12 -11.62
CA MET A 341 -6.82 4.41 -12.86
C MET A 341 -5.47 4.86 -13.43
N PHE A 342 -4.54 3.92 -13.58
CA PHE A 342 -3.33 4.12 -14.36
C PHE A 342 -3.63 3.89 -15.83
N ILE A 343 -3.23 4.84 -16.68
CA ILE A 343 -3.47 4.80 -18.12
C ILE A 343 -2.15 5.09 -18.83
N LEU A 344 -1.80 4.26 -19.79
CA LEU A 344 -0.73 4.53 -20.72
C LEU A 344 -1.32 4.83 -22.11
N ALA A 345 -1.18 6.06 -22.56
CA ALA A 345 -1.64 6.46 -23.90
C ALA A 345 -0.73 5.91 -25.01
N LYS A 346 -1.26 5.78 -26.22
CA LYS A 346 -0.51 5.31 -27.41
C LYS A 346 0.58 6.31 -27.84
N SER A 347 0.35 7.61 -27.62
CA SER A 347 1.28 8.71 -27.92
C SER A 347 0.97 9.95 -27.08
N ALA A 348 1.81 10.99 -27.17
CA ALA A 348 1.57 12.26 -26.53
C ALA A 348 0.26 12.95 -27.02
N GLU A 349 -0.08 12.81 -28.31
CA GLU A 349 -1.34 13.29 -28.88
C GLU A 349 -2.53 12.50 -28.35
N ALA A 350 -2.39 11.19 -28.23
CA ALA A 350 -3.41 10.30 -27.64
C ALA A 350 -3.67 10.69 -26.16
N LYS A 351 -2.61 11.00 -25.40
CA LYS A 351 -2.71 11.52 -24.03
C LYS A 351 -3.58 12.77 -23.97
N LYS A 352 -3.34 13.75 -24.85
CA LYS A 352 -4.16 14.99 -24.94
C LYS A 352 -5.62 14.68 -25.24
N LYS A 353 -5.89 13.73 -26.14
CA LYS A 353 -7.27 13.32 -26.48
C LYS A 353 -7.99 12.65 -25.32
N ILE A 354 -7.32 11.80 -24.55
CA ILE A 354 -7.87 11.20 -23.33
C ILE A 354 -8.23 12.29 -22.33
N VAL A 355 -7.30 13.21 -22.03
CA VAL A 355 -7.51 14.31 -21.08
C VAL A 355 -8.70 15.18 -21.52
N ALA A 356 -8.75 15.60 -22.78
CA ALA A 356 -9.85 16.42 -23.31
C ALA A 356 -11.19 15.68 -23.24
N SER A 357 -11.19 14.37 -23.55
CA SER A 357 -12.39 13.55 -23.51
C SER A 357 -12.94 13.46 -22.08
N LEU A 358 -12.14 13.07 -21.10
CA LEU A 358 -12.59 12.87 -19.73
C LEU A 358 -12.92 14.17 -19.00
N ASN A 359 -12.18 15.26 -19.28
CA ASN A 359 -12.48 16.59 -18.71
C ASN A 359 -13.79 17.18 -19.24
N ARG A 360 -14.13 16.95 -20.53
CA ARG A 360 -15.40 17.44 -21.12
C ARG A 360 -16.63 16.78 -20.50
N ARG A 361 -16.54 15.48 -20.15
CA ARG A 361 -17.61 14.73 -19.52
C ARG A 361 -17.03 13.83 -18.43
N PRO A 362 -16.70 14.37 -17.26
CA PRO A 362 -16.22 13.54 -16.16
C PRO A 362 -17.33 12.59 -15.71
N PRO A 363 -16.99 11.33 -15.35
CA PRO A 363 -17.99 10.34 -14.92
C PRO A 363 -18.72 10.78 -13.65
N VAL A 364 -18.05 11.56 -12.78
CA VAL A 364 -18.61 12.24 -11.61
C VAL A 364 -17.88 13.56 -11.39
N LYS A 365 -18.50 14.50 -10.67
CA LYS A 365 -17.99 15.87 -10.44
C LYS A 365 -16.57 15.95 -9.89
N TRP A 366 -16.16 14.99 -9.07
CA TRP A 366 -14.85 14.97 -8.41
C TRP A 366 -13.81 14.05 -9.07
N ALA A 367 -14.16 13.42 -10.19
CA ALA A 367 -13.19 12.68 -11.00
C ALA A 367 -12.23 13.66 -11.68
N LYS A 368 -10.93 13.41 -11.58
CA LYS A 368 -9.90 14.30 -12.14
C LYS A 368 -8.57 13.60 -12.34
N PHE A 369 -7.74 14.19 -13.16
CA PHE A 369 -6.34 13.79 -13.30
C PHE A 369 -5.51 14.34 -12.14
N TYR A 370 -4.44 13.61 -11.82
CA TYR A 370 -3.40 14.01 -10.88
C TYR A 370 -2.05 13.93 -11.58
N ASP A 371 -1.20 14.90 -11.31
CA ASP A 371 0.20 14.82 -11.71
C ASP A 371 0.91 13.83 -10.81
N PHE A 372 1.76 12.99 -11.39
CA PHE A 372 2.51 11.98 -10.65
C PHE A 372 3.87 11.73 -11.30
N ASP A 373 4.82 11.31 -10.49
CA ASP A 373 6.15 10.89 -10.93
C ASP A 373 6.66 9.77 -10.05
N VAL A 374 7.71 9.06 -10.50
CA VAL A 374 8.36 8.02 -9.71
C VAL A 374 9.02 8.64 -8.49
N ASP A 375 8.74 8.10 -7.31
CA ASP A 375 9.42 8.48 -6.07
C ASP A 375 10.69 7.66 -5.89
N GLU A 376 11.84 8.33 -5.91
CA GLU A 376 13.16 7.70 -5.74
C GLU A 376 13.65 7.67 -4.28
N LYS A 377 12.82 8.10 -3.33
CA LYS A 377 13.23 8.23 -1.91
C LYS A 377 12.68 7.13 -1.01
N GLY A 378 11.47 6.61 -1.34
CA GLY A 378 10.74 5.73 -0.43
C GLY A 378 10.34 6.44 0.87
N LEU A 379 10.12 5.69 1.94
CA LEU A 379 9.80 6.27 3.25
C LEU A 379 10.95 7.16 3.73
N THR A 380 10.63 8.41 4.06
CA THR A 380 11.61 9.46 4.38
C THR A 380 11.37 10.02 5.78
N PHE A 381 12.45 10.11 6.57
CA PHE A 381 12.46 10.77 7.87
C PHE A 381 12.89 12.23 7.74
N HIS A 382 12.17 13.12 8.41
CA HIS A 382 12.50 14.52 8.57
C HIS A 382 12.72 14.78 10.07
N VAL A 383 13.93 15.13 10.43
CA VAL A 383 14.37 15.38 11.81
C VAL A 383 14.58 16.87 12.03
#